data_e8c3f2ba7e5cc513d7d8d091c10cb866
#
_entry.id   e8c3f2ba7e5cc513d7d8d091c10cb866
#
_cell.length_a   1.000
_cell.length_b   1.000
_cell.length_c   1.000
_cell.angle_alpha   90.00
_cell.angle_beta   90.00
_cell.angle_gamma   90.00
#
_symmetry.space_group_name_H-M   'P 1'
#
loop_
_entity.id
_entity.type
_entity.pdbx_description
1 polymer ?
#
loop_
_entity_poly.entity_id
_entity_poly.type
_entity_poly.pdbx_seq_one_letter_code
_entity_poly.pdbx_strand_id
1 'polypeptide(L)'
;DKEGKRLSAAPQELINMAKIDASTLDKRIRDCEIVILCDVNNVLLGPEGAANIFGPQKGASADDVKKLEAFLENFAEVSVVQSGIDMTRLKHGGAAGGATSGLHTWLNAKLVNGIEYFLKLTNFDEALKRADLVITGEGSIDRQTLQGKGPYGVALITKKNGIPVIGLAGKVPAEPEI
;
A
#
# COMPACT_ATOMS: atom_id res chain seq x y z
N ASP A 1 19.94 -10.06 14.60
CA ASP A 1 20.34 -11.36 14.04
C ASP A 1 20.30 -12.48 15.11
N LYS A 2 20.74 -13.67 14.75
CA LYS A 2 20.78 -14.85 15.64
C LYS A 2 21.78 -14.69 16.81
N GLU A 3 22.78 -13.87 16.66
CA GLU A 3 23.78 -13.56 17.69
C GLU A 3 23.32 -12.42 18.62
N GLY A 4 22.13 -11.88 18.42
CA GLY A 4 21.60 -10.76 19.20
C GLY A 4 22.15 -9.39 18.79
N LYS A 5 22.90 -9.31 17.68
CA LYS A 5 23.41 -8.04 17.17
C LYS A 5 22.31 -7.28 16.43
N ARG A 6 22.24 -5.97 16.66
CA ARG A 6 21.32 -5.09 15.95
C ARG A 6 21.71 -5.00 14.46
N LEU A 7 20.75 -5.24 13.59
CA LEU A 7 20.90 -5.09 12.15
C LEU A 7 20.84 -3.61 11.75
N SER A 8 21.46 -3.27 10.63
CA SER A 8 21.28 -1.96 10.01
C SER A 8 19.87 -1.82 9.40
N ALA A 9 19.47 -0.60 9.07
CA ALA A 9 18.17 -0.34 8.45
C ALA A 9 18.14 -0.63 6.94
N ALA A 10 19.14 -1.36 6.42
CA ALA A 10 19.23 -1.72 5.01
C ALA A 10 18.31 -2.91 4.69
N PRO A 11 17.52 -2.89 3.59
CA PRO A 11 16.57 -3.96 3.27
C PRO A 11 17.19 -5.35 3.18
N GLN A 12 18.41 -5.45 2.66
CA GLN A 12 19.15 -6.73 2.55
C GLN A 12 19.43 -7.39 3.90
N GLU A 13 19.44 -6.62 4.99
CA GLU A 13 19.64 -7.18 6.33
C GLU A 13 18.42 -7.96 6.84
N LEU A 14 17.27 -7.79 6.23
CA LEU A 14 16.05 -8.53 6.59
C LEU A 14 16.24 -10.05 6.47
N ILE A 15 17.13 -10.53 5.58
CA ILE A 15 17.44 -11.95 5.47
C ILE A 15 18.12 -12.52 6.73
N ASN A 16 18.81 -11.67 7.48
CA ASN A 16 19.52 -12.04 8.69
C ASN A 16 18.68 -11.81 9.96
N MET A 17 17.45 -11.32 9.79
CA MET A 17 16.61 -11.00 10.93
C MET A 17 16.15 -12.29 11.64
N ALA A 18 16.36 -12.35 12.94
CA ALA A 18 15.91 -13.45 13.80
C ALA A 18 14.94 -13.00 14.89
N LYS A 19 14.91 -11.70 15.17
CA LYS A 19 14.04 -11.14 16.20
C LYS A 19 13.76 -9.66 15.91
N ILE A 20 12.55 -9.24 16.26
CA ILE A 20 12.14 -7.83 16.30
C ILE A 20 12.00 -7.43 17.74
N ASP A 21 12.74 -6.41 18.17
CA ASP A 21 12.67 -5.89 19.53
C ASP A 21 11.85 -4.60 19.55
N ALA A 22 10.64 -4.69 20.07
CA ALA A 22 9.73 -3.57 20.25
C ALA A 22 9.69 -3.05 21.70
N SER A 23 10.62 -3.48 22.55
CA SER A 23 10.62 -3.15 23.99
C SER A 23 10.82 -1.66 24.27
N THR A 24 11.52 -0.95 23.36
CA THR A 24 11.77 0.49 23.45
C THR A 24 10.72 1.35 22.75
N LEU A 25 9.69 0.73 22.18
CA LEU A 25 8.60 1.47 21.56
C LEU A 25 7.85 2.31 22.59
N ASP A 26 7.62 3.57 22.28
CA ASP A 26 6.87 4.45 23.18
C ASP A 26 5.45 3.90 23.38
N LYS A 27 5.10 3.67 24.65
CA LYS A 27 3.83 3.05 25.02
C LYS A 27 2.62 3.87 24.55
N ARG A 28 2.76 5.18 24.44
CA ARG A 28 1.70 6.10 23.98
C ARG A 28 1.21 5.79 22.57
N ILE A 29 2.03 5.13 21.75
CA ILE A 29 1.65 4.77 20.38
C ILE A 29 0.48 3.78 20.36
N ARG A 30 0.31 3.00 21.43
CA ARG A 30 -0.80 2.04 21.56
C ARG A 30 -2.16 2.72 21.77
N ASP A 31 -2.13 3.96 22.25
CA ASP A 31 -3.31 4.77 22.51
C ASP A 31 -3.66 5.64 21.29
N CYS A 32 -2.82 5.60 20.24
CA CYS A 32 -3.04 6.32 19.00
C CYS A 32 -3.82 5.47 18.00
N GLU A 33 -4.80 6.07 17.34
CA GLU A 33 -5.36 5.50 16.12
C GLU A 33 -4.44 5.84 14.94
N ILE A 34 -3.82 4.82 14.36
CA ILE A 34 -2.94 4.97 13.19
C ILE A 34 -3.70 4.46 11.97
N VAL A 35 -3.92 5.33 11.01
CA VAL A 35 -4.58 5.00 9.73
C VAL A 35 -3.60 5.24 8.60
N ILE A 36 -3.36 4.21 7.80
CA ILE A 36 -2.46 4.28 6.64
C ILE A 36 -3.30 4.28 5.37
N LEU A 37 -3.19 5.36 4.62
CA LEU A 37 -3.84 5.52 3.33
C LEU A 37 -3.03 4.78 2.26
N CYS A 38 -3.60 3.75 1.68
CA CYS A 38 -2.95 2.92 0.68
C CYS A 38 -3.55 3.18 -0.69
N ASP A 39 -2.70 3.32 -1.69
CA ASP A 39 -3.06 3.55 -3.10
C ASP A 39 -3.02 2.27 -3.95
N VAL A 40 -2.59 1.16 -3.37
CA VAL A 40 -2.51 -0.15 -4.02
C VAL A 40 -3.15 -1.23 -3.14
N ASN A 41 -3.65 -2.29 -3.79
CA ASN A 41 -4.29 -3.43 -3.10
C ASN A 41 -3.35 -4.62 -2.89
N ASN A 42 -2.12 -4.53 -3.40
CA ASN A 42 -1.14 -5.61 -3.41
C ASN A 42 -0.86 -6.15 -2.00
N VAL A 43 -0.71 -7.46 -1.94
CA VAL A 43 -0.26 -8.17 -0.74
C VAL A 43 1.26 -8.08 -0.56
N LEU A 44 1.77 -8.57 0.55
CA LEU A 44 3.20 -8.52 0.83
C LEU A 44 4.00 -9.43 -0.10
N LEU A 45 3.59 -10.68 -0.25
CA LEU A 45 4.33 -11.76 -0.91
C LEU A 45 3.57 -12.36 -2.10
N GLY A 46 4.31 -13.09 -2.94
CA GLY A 46 3.77 -13.84 -4.06
C GLY A 46 3.74 -13.05 -5.37
N PRO A 47 3.11 -13.61 -6.43
CA PRO A 47 3.12 -13.00 -7.77
C PRO A 47 2.56 -11.58 -7.82
N GLU A 48 1.61 -11.25 -6.95
CA GLU A 48 1.04 -9.91 -6.79
C GLU A 48 1.63 -9.15 -5.61
N GLY A 49 2.72 -9.66 -5.03
CA GLY A 49 3.41 -9.10 -3.88
C GLY A 49 4.27 -7.88 -4.21
N ALA A 50 4.74 -7.25 -3.15
CA ALA A 50 5.50 -6.00 -3.22
C ALA A 50 6.75 -6.10 -4.13
N ALA A 51 7.55 -7.16 -3.98
CA ALA A 51 8.77 -7.35 -4.73
C ALA A 51 8.49 -7.57 -6.22
N ASN A 52 7.54 -8.45 -6.53
CA ASN A 52 7.23 -8.85 -7.90
C ASN A 52 6.59 -7.73 -8.73
N ILE A 53 5.69 -6.96 -8.12
CA ILE A 53 4.96 -5.91 -8.83
C ILE A 53 5.77 -4.61 -8.91
N PHE A 54 6.41 -4.20 -7.80
CA PHE A 54 7.02 -2.87 -7.74
C PHE A 54 8.54 -2.88 -7.93
N GLY A 55 9.21 -4.04 -7.80
CA GLY A 55 10.65 -4.17 -8.01
C GLY A 55 11.09 -3.79 -9.42
N PRO A 56 10.53 -4.38 -10.49
CA PRO A 56 10.95 -4.13 -11.87
C PRO A 56 10.86 -2.67 -12.30
N GLN A 57 9.79 -1.99 -11.96
CA GLN A 57 9.60 -0.57 -12.29
C GLN A 57 10.58 0.37 -11.56
N LYS A 58 11.22 -0.13 -10.49
CA LYS A 58 12.27 0.56 -9.73
C LYS A 58 13.68 0.12 -10.12
N GLY A 59 13.81 -0.67 -11.20
CA GLY A 59 15.09 -1.10 -11.75
C GLY A 59 15.63 -2.43 -11.21
N ALA A 60 14.84 -3.18 -10.41
CA ALA A 60 15.27 -4.48 -9.94
C ALA A 60 15.30 -5.50 -11.09
N SER A 61 16.41 -6.24 -11.20
CA SER A 61 16.49 -7.41 -12.08
C SER A 61 15.64 -8.57 -11.54
N ALA A 62 15.42 -9.60 -12.36
CA ALA A 62 14.70 -10.79 -11.92
C ALA A 62 15.35 -11.47 -10.70
N ASP A 63 16.67 -11.43 -10.60
CA ASP A 63 17.39 -11.99 -9.45
C ASP A 63 17.29 -11.08 -8.22
N ASP A 64 17.23 -9.77 -8.41
CA ASP A 64 16.98 -8.85 -7.29
C ASP A 64 15.55 -9.01 -6.75
N VAL A 65 14.56 -9.21 -7.62
CA VAL A 65 13.18 -9.49 -7.20
C VAL A 65 13.11 -10.74 -6.33
N LYS A 66 13.79 -11.82 -6.70
CA LYS A 66 13.87 -13.04 -5.87
C LYS A 66 14.50 -12.78 -4.50
N LYS A 67 15.57 -11.98 -4.45
CA LYS A 67 16.20 -11.61 -3.18
C LYS A 67 15.29 -10.76 -2.32
N LEU A 68 14.61 -9.77 -2.92
CA LEU A 68 13.65 -8.92 -2.21
C LEU A 68 12.49 -9.73 -1.65
N GLU A 69 11.97 -10.69 -2.44
CA GLU A 69 10.93 -11.61 -1.97
C GLU A 69 11.41 -12.41 -0.76
N ALA A 70 12.61 -13.03 -0.83
CA ALA A 70 13.19 -13.78 0.29
C ALA A 70 13.40 -12.90 1.55
N PHE A 71 13.75 -11.63 1.39
CA PHE A 71 13.87 -10.70 2.52
C PHE A 71 12.52 -10.46 3.19
N LEU A 72 11.47 -10.26 2.39
CA LEU A 72 10.11 -10.04 2.89
C LEU A 72 9.51 -11.32 3.50
N GLU A 73 9.82 -12.50 2.94
CA GLU A 73 9.45 -13.80 3.51
C GLU A 73 10.03 -13.96 4.92
N ASN A 74 11.34 -13.77 5.09
CA ASN A 74 11.96 -13.85 6.41
C ASN A 74 11.38 -12.83 7.39
N PHE A 75 11.09 -11.61 6.93
CA PHE A 75 10.41 -10.61 7.75
C PHE A 75 9.03 -11.08 8.22
N ALA A 76 8.24 -11.66 7.32
CA ALA A 76 6.92 -12.17 7.66
C ALA A 76 6.99 -13.37 8.63
N GLU A 77 7.90 -14.31 8.38
CA GLU A 77 8.13 -15.48 9.26
C GLU A 77 8.51 -15.08 10.68
N VAL A 78 9.50 -14.19 10.83
CA VAL A 78 9.92 -13.70 12.15
C VAL A 78 8.78 -12.94 12.82
N SER A 79 8.04 -12.14 12.06
CA SER A 79 6.93 -11.36 12.60
C SER A 79 5.78 -12.24 13.08
N VAL A 80 5.38 -13.27 12.33
CA VAL A 80 4.27 -14.15 12.74
C VAL A 80 4.61 -14.95 13.98
N VAL A 81 5.85 -15.41 14.12
CA VAL A 81 6.32 -16.14 15.31
C VAL A 81 6.21 -15.27 16.58
N GLN A 82 6.48 -13.97 16.47
CA GLN A 82 6.51 -13.08 17.64
C GLN A 82 5.16 -12.38 17.91
N SER A 83 4.39 -12.05 16.88
CA SER A 83 3.13 -11.31 17.00
C SER A 83 1.88 -12.19 16.91
N GLY A 84 1.99 -13.37 16.31
CA GLY A 84 0.85 -14.22 15.97
C GLY A 84 0.05 -13.72 14.74
N ILE A 85 0.47 -12.63 14.08
CA ILE A 85 -0.24 -12.02 12.95
C ILE A 85 0.43 -12.43 11.65
N ASP A 86 -0.31 -13.13 10.78
CA ASP A 86 0.12 -13.41 9.42
C ASP A 86 -0.14 -12.19 8.52
N MET A 87 0.94 -11.53 8.09
CA MET A 87 0.88 -10.36 7.24
C MET A 87 1.00 -10.67 5.73
N THR A 88 1.22 -11.93 5.36
CA THR A 88 1.59 -12.30 3.98
C THR A 88 0.49 -11.99 2.96
N ARG A 89 -0.77 -12.13 3.37
CA ARG A 89 -1.95 -11.92 2.52
C ARG A 89 -2.79 -10.71 2.95
N LEU A 90 -2.22 -9.83 3.76
CA LEU A 90 -2.90 -8.62 4.19
C LEU A 90 -3.14 -7.72 2.98
N LYS A 91 -4.41 -7.37 2.73
CA LYS A 91 -4.76 -6.39 1.68
C LYS A 91 -4.03 -5.07 1.97
N HIS A 92 -3.45 -4.45 0.96
CA HIS A 92 -2.56 -3.28 1.05
C HIS A 92 -1.19 -3.55 1.72
N GLY A 93 -0.92 -4.80 2.13
CA GLY A 93 0.31 -5.15 2.86
C GLY A 93 1.59 -4.92 2.05
N GLY A 94 1.51 -4.97 0.72
CA GLY A 94 2.63 -4.70 -0.19
C GLY A 94 2.93 -3.23 -0.43
N ALA A 95 2.05 -2.31 -0.01
CA ALA A 95 2.27 -0.89 -0.21
C ALA A 95 3.58 -0.43 0.45
N ALA A 96 4.23 0.56 -0.19
CA ALA A 96 5.53 1.08 0.25
C ALA A 96 6.59 -0.02 0.50
N GLY A 97 6.59 -1.08 -0.34
CA GLY A 97 7.56 -2.17 -0.24
C GLY A 97 7.38 -3.07 0.99
N GLY A 98 6.16 -3.16 1.54
CA GLY A 98 5.83 -3.96 2.71
C GLY A 98 5.87 -3.19 4.04
N ALA A 99 6.19 -1.90 4.03
CA ALA A 99 6.18 -1.08 5.25
C ALA A 99 4.80 -1.08 5.93
N THR A 100 3.72 -1.09 5.14
CA THR A 100 2.34 -1.15 5.64
C THR A 100 2.06 -2.41 6.44
N SER A 101 2.56 -3.56 6.01
CA SER A 101 2.46 -4.82 6.76
C SER A 101 3.16 -4.73 8.12
N GLY A 102 4.36 -4.16 8.16
CA GLY A 102 5.09 -3.95 9.40
C GLY A 102 4.36 -3.01 10.37
N LEU A 103 3.87 -1.87 9.87
CA LEU A 103 3.12 -0.91 10.69
C LEU A 103 1.80 -1.50 11.20
N HIS A 104 1.10 -2.28 10.38
CA HIS A 104 -0.09 -3.00 10.83
C HIS A 104 0.24 -3.97 11.97
N THR A 105 1.24 -4.83 11.77
CA THR A 105 1.58 -5.90 12.72
C THR A 105 2.11 -5.36 14.05
N TRP A 106 2.95 -4.32 14.01
CA TRP A 106 3.68 -3.85 15.19
C TRP A 106 3.09 -2.61 15.87
N LEU A 107 2.30 -1.82 15.13
CA LEU A 107 1.67 -0.60 15.66
C LEU A 107 0.14 -0.65 15.60
N ASN A 108 -0.45 -1.79 15.24
CA ASN A 108 -1.90 -1.96 15.07
C ASN A 108 -2.52 -0.93 14.10
N ALA A 109 -1.75 -0.52 13.08
CA ALA A 109 -2.22 0.46 12.10
C ALA A 109 -3.33 -0.12 11.22
N LYS A 110 -4.37 0.66 10.96
CA LYS A 110 -5.45 0.32 10.03
C LYS A 110 -5.01 0.64 8.61
N LEU A 111 -5.03 -0.36 7.72
CA LEU A 111 -4.77 -0.15 6.30
C LEU A 111 -6.10 0.10 5.59
N VAL A 112 -6.20 1.21 4.88
CA VAL A 112 -7.44 1.61 4.20
C VAL A 112 -7.15 2.04 2.77
N ASN A 113 -8.15 1.91 1.89
CA ASN A 113 -8.06 2.52 0.56
C ASN A 113 -7.95 4.04 0.71
N GLY A 114 -6.87 4.61 0.20
CA GLY A 114 -6.52 6.01 0.43
C GLY A 114 -7.54 6.97 -0.13
N ILE A 115 -7.99 6.74 -1.38
CA ILE A 115 -8.95 7.65 -2.02
C ILE A 115 -10.33 7.58 -1.37
N GLU A 116 -10.82 6.37 -1.06
CA GLU A 116 -12.12 6.21 -0.40
C GLU A 116 -12.14 6.91 0.96
N TYR A 117 -11.08 6.71 1.74
CA TYR A 117 -10.94 7.33 3.05
C TYR A 117 -10.85 8.86 2.94
N PHE A 118 -10.05 9.37 1.99
CA PHE A 118 -9.89 10.80 1.75
C PHE A 118 -11.21 11.46 1.34
N LEU A 119 -11.93 10.87 0.39
CA LEU A 119 -13.21 11.39 -0.08
C LEU A 119 -14.25 11.43 1.06
N LYS A 120 -14.25 10.42 1.92
CA LYS A 120 -15.10 10.39 3.12
C LYS A 120 -14.71 11.47 4.13
N LEU A 121 -13.40 11.61 4.41
CA LEU A 121 -12.87 12.59 5.35
C LEU A 121 -13.17 14.03 4.93
N THR A 122 -13.16 14.30 3.63
CA THR A 122 -13.43 15.62 3.06
C THR A 122 -14.92 15.89 2.81
N ASN A 123 -15.82 14.98 3.20
CA ASN A 123 -17.26 15.05 2.92
C ASN A 123 -17.54 15.28 1.42
N PHE A 124 -16.81 14.59 0.55
CA PHE A 124 -16.92 14.77 -0.90
C PHE A 124 -18.35 14.54 -1.41
N ASP A 125 -19.09 13.60 -0.82
CA ASP A 125 -20.51 13.35 -1.16
C ASP A 125 -21.39 14.59 -1.01
N GLU A 126 -21.13 15.43 -0.01
CA GLU A 126 -21.87 16.68 0.16
C GLU A 126 -21.53 17.73 -0.92
N ALA A 127 -20.27 17.74 -1.37
CA ALA A 127 -19.88 18.59 -2.49
C ALA A 127 -20.54 18.14 -3.80
N LEU A 128 -20.66 16.82 -4.02
CA LEU A 128 -21.30 16.26 -5.21
C LEU A 128 -22.77 16.67 -5.36
N LYS A 129 -23.53 16.84 -4.26
CA LYS A 129 -24.94 17.26 -4.32
C LYS A 129 -25.15 18.61 -5.01
N ARG A 130 -24.10 19.40 -5.18
CA ARG A 130 -24.11 20.73 -5.78
C ARG A 130 -23.31 20.80 -7.07
N ALA A 131 -22.89 19.68 -7.61
CA ALA A 131 -22.06 19.60 -8.80
C ALA A 131 -22.84 19.02 -9.97
N ASP A 132 -22.75 19.67 -11.12
CA ASP A 132 -23.30 19.18 -12.39
C ASP A 132 -22.24 18.41 -13.19
N LEU A 133 -20.97 18.61 -12.88
CA LEU A 133 -19.81 17.97 -13.51
C LEU A 133 -18.65 17.89 -12.51
N VAL A 134 -17.91 16.79 -12.55
CA VAL A 134 -16.67 16.63 -11.80
C VAL A 134 -15.51 16.54 -12.79
N ILE A 135 -14.42 17.24 -12.48
CA ILE A 135 -13.16 17.14 -13.24
C ILE A 135 -12.11 16.57 -12.27
N THR A 136 -11.45 15.51 -12.69
CA THR A 136 -10.34 14.90 -11.94
C THR A 136 -9.15 14.68 -12.87
N GLY A 137 -7.97 14.39 -12.33
CA GLY A 137 -6.82 14.15 -13.18
C GLY A 137 -5.61 13.57 -12.46
N GLU A 138 -4.71 13.03 -13.27
CA GLU A 138 -3.39 12.55 -12.84
C GLU A 138 -2.38 12.64 -13.99
N GLY A 139 -1.11 12.31 -13.72
CA GLY A 139 -0.07 12.37 -14.75
C GLY A 139 -0.27 11.38 -15.90
N SER A 140 -0.72 10.16 -15.60
CA SER A 140 -0.99 9.11 -16.60
C SER A 140 -2.20 8.30 -16.18
N ILE A 141 -3.22 8.22 -17.01
CA ILE A 141 -4.35 7.29 -16.86
C ILE A 141 -3.96 5.98 -17.59
N ASP A 142 -3.91 4.89 -16.83
CA ASP A 142 -3.54 3.56 -17.29
C ASP A 142 -4.23 2.46 -16.45
N ARG A 143 -3.87 1.19 -16.70
CA ARG A 143 -4.45 0.06 -15.94
C ARG A 143 -4.23 0.16 -14.43
N GLN A 144 -3.14 0.82 -13.97
CA GLN A 144 -2.90 1.02 -12.54
C GLN A 144 -3.90 2.01 -11.93
N THR A 145 -4.43 2.94 -12.72
CA THR A 145 -5.49 3.87 -12.27
C THR A 145 -6.69 3.09 -11.75
N LEU A 146 -7.08 1.99 -12.41
CA LEU A 146 -8.18 1.12 -11.99
C LEU A 146 -7.92 0.33 -10.71
N GLN A 147 -6.68 0.25 -10.25
CA GLN A 147 -6.31 -0.46 -9.03
C GLN A 147 -6.56 0.35 -7.74
N GLY A 148 -7.23 1.50 -7.86
CA GLY A 148 -7.65 2.29 -6.69
C GLY A 148 -6.99 3.65 -6.56
N LYS A 149 -6.39 4.18 -7.64
CA LYS A 149 -5.85 5.54 -7.65
C LYS A 149 -6.96 6.60 -7.60
N GLY A 150 -6.57 7.84 -7.28
CA GLY A 150 -7.45 8.97 -7.07
C GLY A 150 -8.55 9.16 -8.11
N PRO A 151 -8.23 9.31 -9.40
CA PRO A 151 -9.24 9.53 -10.44
C PRO A 151 -10.26 8.40 -10.56
N TYR A 152 -9.87 7.16 -10.36
CA TYR A 152 -10.78 6.03 -10.39
C TYR A 152 -11.76 6.04 -9.20
N GLY A 153 -11.28 6.33 -7.99
CA GLY A 153 -12.14 6.46 -6.82
C GLY A 153 -13.16 7.60 -6.97
N VAL A 154 -12.71 8.74 -7.52
CA VAL A 154 -13.61 9.86 -7.86
C VAL A 154 -14.64 9.42 -8.90
N ALA A 155 -14.23 8.74 -9.98
CA ALA A 155 -15.14 8.28 -11.02
C ALA A 155 -16.19 7.29 -10.50
N LEU A 156 -15.82 6.38 -9.60
CA LEU A 156 -16.78 5.45 -8.98
C LEU A 156 -17.87 6.18 -8.17
N ILE A 157 -17.46 7.14 -7.37
CA ILE A 157 -18.40 7.90 -6.53
C ILE A 157 -19.29 8.79 -7.38
N THR A 158 -18.75 9.51 -8.37
CA THR A 158 -19.55 10.35 -9.27
C THR A 158 -20.54 9.53 -10.08
N LYS A 159 -20.12 8.38 -10.61
CA LYS A 159 -21.01 7.43 -11.31
C LYS A 159 -22.16 6.96 -10.41
N LYS A 160 -21.88 6.62 -9.16
CA LYS A 160 -22.90 6.21 -8.19
C LYS A 160 -23.94 7.31 -7.94
N ASN A 161 -23.53 8.57 -8.00
CA ASN A 161 -24.39 9.74 -7.82
C ASN A 161 -25.01 10.27 -9.14
N GLY A 162 -24.75 9.62 -10.27
CA GLY A 162 -25.29 10.03 -11.58
C GLY A 162 -24.68 11.32 -12.14
N ILE A 163 -23.50 11.72 -11.64
CA ILE A 163 -22.84 12.96 -12.04
C ILE A 163 -21.76 12.63 -13.08
N PRO A 164 -21.71 13.32 -14.23
CA PRO A 164 -20.66 13.12 -15.23
C PRO A 164 -19.28 13.49 -14.67
N VAL A 165 -18.26 12.76 -15.13
CA VAL A 165 -16.87 13.01 -14.73
C VAL A 165 -15.96 13.06 -15.97
N ILE A 166 -15.03 14.01 -15.97
CA ILE A 166 -13.97 14.15 -16.97
C ILE A 166 -12.63 13.89 -16.29
N GLY A 167 -11.89 12.92 -16.83
CA GLY A 167 -10.50 12.66 -16.45
C GLY A 167 -9.54 13.42 -17.36
N LEU A 168 -8.62 14.18 -16.76
CA LEU A 168 -7.54 14.86 -17.48
C LEU A 168 -6.22 14.18 -17.14
N ALA A 169 -5.40 13.88 -18.14
CA ALA A 169 -4.07 13.30 -17.93
C ALA A 169 -3.06 13.80 -18.94
N GLY A 170 -1.79 13.81 -18.54
CA GLY A 170 -0.68 14.09 -19.44
C GLY A 170 -0.47 12.95 -20.46
N LYS A 171 -0.85 11.73 -20.08
CA LYS A 171 -0.80 10.54 -20.96
C LYS A 171 -2.07 9.71 -20.77
N VAL A 172 -2.69 9.37 -21.89
CA VAL A 172 -3.84 8.47 -21.96
C VAL A 172 -3.54 7.40 -23.00
N PRO A 173 -3.92 6.11 -22.80
CA PRO A 173 -3.79 5.07 -23.82
C PRO A 173 -4.51 5.48 -25.11
N ALA A 174 -3.91 5.17 -26.26
CA ALA A 174 -4.51 5.48 -27.56
C ALA A 174 -5.78 4.64 -27.86
N GLU A 175 -5.87 3.47 -27.27
CA GLU A 175 -7.05 2.60 -27.31
C GLU A 175 -7.64 2.45 -25.90
N PRO A 176 -8.98 2.38 -25.77
CA PRO A 176 -9.61 2.16 -24.48
C PRO A 176 -9.26 0.76 -23.98
N GLU A 177 -8.19 0.67 -23.22
CA GLU A 177 -7.82 -0.57 -22.47
C GLU A 177 -8.67 -0.74 -21.19
N ILE A 178 -9.65 0.13 -21.02
CA ILE A 178 -10.45 0.27 -19.80
C ILE A 178 -11.93 0.21 -20.14
#